data_4d37da69d72d1cda6644c04f9a74324d
#
_entry.id   4d37da69d72d1cda6644c04f9a74324d
#
_cell.length_a   1.000
_cell.length_b   1.000
_cell.length_c   1.000
_cell.angle_alpha   90.00
_cell.angle_beta   90.00
_cell.angle_gamma   90.00
#
_symmetry.space_group_name_H-M   'P 1'
#
loop_
_entity.id
_entity.type
_entity.pdbx_description
1 polymer ?
#
loop_
_entity_poly.entity_id
_entity_poly.type
_entity_poly.pdbx_seq_one_letter_code
_entity_poly.pdbx_strand_id
1 'polypeptide(L)'
;MQQVKKVVLAYSGGVDTSVCIPYLKNEYGISEVVTFVADLGQGEDLELIRQKALNSGASQSIIGNLVNSFVERYAFPAIRANALYLDKYPLSTALARPLIAENLVNIAREINADAVAHGCTGKGNDQVRFDLAINALGPDLKIITPAREWNMSREEAIVYGEKFGIPAPVSKKSPYSIDVNLLGRSIEAGILEDPMQEAPEDIFAMTSSIDNSPDSPQEIEIVFKNGFPVGINDEFLTPVEIIKKANNLSGAHGFGRIDMIEDRVVGIKSREIYETPGLLLLIKAHKELESLSLIHI
;
A
#
# COMPACT_ATOMS: atom_id res chain seq x y z
N MET A 1 19.77 28.31 0.49
CA MET A 1 19.15 27.03 0.95
C MET A 1 20.26 26.04 1.19
N GLN A 2 20.22 25.31 2.32
CA GLN A 2 21.21 24.30 2.62
C GLN A 2 21.11 23.16 1.59
N GLN A 3 22.23 22.74 1.02
CA GLN A 3 22.26 21.69 0.01
C GLN A 3 21.92 20.35 0.70
N VAL A 4 20.91 19.63 0.18
CA VAL A 4 20.56 18.28 0.66
C VAL A 4 21.68 17.33 0.27
N LYS A 5 22.27 16.66 1.25
CA LYS A 5 23.37 15.69 1.04
C LYS A 5 22.91 14.24 1.25
N LYS A 6 22.00 14.04 2.20
CA LYS A 6 21.47 12.73 2.57
C LYS A 6 19.94 12.72 2.53
N VAL A 7 19.36 11.70 1.91
CA VAL A 7 17.89 11.51 1.79
C VAL A 7 17.48 10.08 2.13
N VAL A 8 16.31 9.92 2.75
CA VAL A 8 15.65 8.61 2.93
C VAL A 8 14.51 8.51 1.92
N LEU A 9 14.57 7.50 1.05
CA LEU A 9 13.60 7.25 -0.01
C LEU A 9 12.66 6.09 0.36
N ALA A 10 11.35 6.31 0.32
CA ALA A 10 10.36 5.22 0.32
C ALA A 10 10.53 4.37 -0.93
N TYR A 11 10.85 3.09 -0.76
CA TYR A 11 11.24 2.21 -1.85
C TYR A 11 10.37 0.97 -1.91
N SER A 12 9.71 0.77 -3.02
CA SER A 12 8.83 -0.37 -3.27
C SER A 12 9.46 -1.49 -4.14
N GLY A 13 10.66 -1.26 -4.66
CA GLY A 13 11.27 -2.19 -5.64
C GLY A 13 10.75 -2.04 -7.07
N GLY A 14 9.73 -1.20 -7.29
CA GLY A 14 9.23 -0.87 -8.62
C GLY A 14 10.23 -0.06 -9.46
N VAL A 15 9.97 0.03 -10.77
CA VAL A 15 10.84 0.78 -11.71
C VAL A 15 10.96 2.24 -11.29
N ASP A 16 9.82 2.89 -11.01
CA ASP A 16 9.79 4.32 -10.71
C ASP A 16 10.64 4.65 -9.47
N THR A 17 10.48 3.88 -8.38
CA THR A 17 11.29 4.08 -7.18
C THR A 17 12.76 3.72 -7.37
N SER A 18 13.07 2.74 -8.26
CA SER A 18 14.47 2.41 -8.60
C SER A 18 15.11 3.54 -9.39
N VAL A 19 14.41 4.14 -10.33
CA VAL A 19 14.87 5.31 -11.12
C VAL A 19 15.05 6.54 -10.25
N CYS A 20 14.25 6.70 -9.19
CA CYS A 20 14.45 7.81 -8.24
C CYS A 20 15.88 7.82 -7.64
N ILE A 21 16.54 6.66 -7.44
CA ILE A 21 17.85 6.59 -6.80
C ILE A 21 18.92 7.32 -7.63
N PRO A 22 19.22 6.95 -8.90
CA PRO A 22 20.17 7.67 -9.72
C PRO A 22 19.72 9.09 -10.04
N TYR A 23 18.42 9.34 -10.16
CA TYR A 23 17.89 10.68 -10.40
C TYR A 23 18.20 11.62 -9.22
N LEU A 24 17.97 11.20 -7.97
CA LEU A 24 18.34 11.97 -6.78
C LEU A 24 19.84 12.27 -6.71
N LYS A 25 20.68 11.33 -7.12
CA LYS A 25 22.14 11.53 -7.14
C LYS A 25 22.59 12.50 -8.21
N ASN A 26 22.08 12.35 -9.43
CA ASN A 26 22.62 13.07 -10.58
C ASN A 26 21.97 14.44 -10.77
N GLU A 27 20.64 14.54 -10.62
CA GLU A 27 19.92 15.78 -10.89
C GLU A 27 19.83 16.69 -9.64
N TYR A 28 19.76 16.08 -8.44
CA TYR A 28 19.75 16.85 -7.19
C TYR A 28 21.12 16.96 -6.52
N GLY A 29 22.12 16.22 -6.99
CA GLY A 29 23.47 16.22 -6.42
C GLY A 29 23.54 15.62 -5.01
N ILE A 30 22.61 14.70 -4.67
CA ILE A 30 22.55 14.07 -3.36
C ILE A 30 23.59 12.96 -3.29
N SER A 31 24.51 13.05 -2.30
CA SER A 31 25.61 12.10 -2.14
C SER A 31 25.18 10.76 -1.53
N GLU A 32 24.21 10.79 -0.61
CA GLU A 32 23.74 9.60 0.11
C GLU A 32 22.24 9.40 -0.06
N VAL A 33 21.85 8.33 -0.76
CA VAL A 33 20.45 7.89 -0.87
C VAL A 33 20.30 6.61 -0.06
N VAL A 34 19.57 6.70 1.04
CA VAL A 34 19.17 5.55 1.88
C VAL A 34 17.76 5.16 1.49
N THR A 35 17.52 3.89 1.18
CA THR A 35 16.17 3.42 0.88
C THR A 35 15.52 2.74 2.09
N PHE A 36 14.22 2.92 2.23
CA PHE A 36 13.41 2.24 3.23
C PHE A 36 12.37 1.36 2.54
N VAL A 37 12.42 0.07 2.81
CA VAL A 37 11.49 -0.97 2.34
C VAL A 37 10.59 -1.37 3.50
N ALA A 38 9.30 -1.12 3.39
CA ALA A 38 8.32 -1.48 4.40
C ALA A 38 7.81 -2.92 4.17
N ASP A 39 7.93 -3.78 5.19
CA ASP A 39 7.20 -5.03 5.27
C ASP A 39 5.82 -4.78 5.85
N LEU A 40 4.80 -4.96 5.02
CA LEU A 40 3.38 -4.82 5.35
C LEU A 40 2.63 -6.15 5.16
N GLY A 41 3.36 -7.26 5.04
CA GLY A 41 2.80 -8.59 4.79
C GLY A 41 2.40 -8.82 3.33
N GLN A 42 3.08 -8.17 2.39
CA GLN A 42 2.85 -8.30 0.95
C GLN A 42 3.33 -9.64 0.36
N GLY A 43 4.10 -10.43 1.12
CA GLY A 43 4.56 -11.74 0.70
C GLY A 43 5.70 -11.75 -0.34
N GLU A 44 6.32 -10.60 -0.60
CA GLU A 44 7.46 -10.46 -1.50
C GLU A 44 8.79 -10.80 -0.81
N ASP A 45 9.80 -11.17 -1.60
CA ASP A 45 11.18 -11.32 -1.11
C ASP A 45 11.81 -9.93 -0.89
N LEU A 46 11.71 -9.46 0.34
CA LEU A 46 12.21 -8.14 0.73
C LEU A 46 13.74 -8.03 0.64
N GLU A 47 14.45 -9.13 0.80
CA GLU A 47 15.90 -9.13 0.63
C GLU A 47 16.29 -8.92 -0.84
N LEU A 48 15.53 -9.50 -1.76
CA LEU A 48 15.71 -9.25 -3.19
C LEU A 48 15.43 -7.78 -3.53
N ILE A 49 14.36 -7.20 -2.93
CA ILE A 49 14.03 -5.77 -3.09
C ILE A 49 15.17 -4.90 -2.53
N ARG A 50 15.67 -5.23 -1.35
CA ARG A 50 16.82 -4.55 -0.73
C ARG A 50 18.05 -4.59 -1.63
N GLN A 51 18.39 -5.75 -2.17
CA GLN A 51 19.53 -5.92 -3.06
C GLN A 51 19.35 -5.11 -4.36
N LYS A 52 18.12 -5.06 -4.88
CA LYS A 52 17.79 -4.24 -6.06
C LYS A 52 18.03 -2.75 -5.80
N ALA A 53 17.67 -2.24 -4.61
CA ALA A 53 17.96 -0.87 -4.23
C ALA A 53 19.46 -0.58 -4.23
N LEU A 54 20.27 -1.46 -3.64
CA LEU A 54 21.72 -1.34 -3.60
C LEU A 54 22.34 -1.37 -5.01
N ASN A 55 21.88 -2.28 -5.86
CA ASN A 55 22.32 -2.38 -7.25
C ASN A 55 21.93 -1.14 -8.07
N SER A 56 20.83 -0.47 -7.71
CA SER A 56 20.40 0.80 -8.32
C SER A 56 21.20 2.00 -7.83
N GLY A 57 22.15 1.81 -6.91
CA GLY A 57 23.04 2.84 -6.40
C GLY A 57 22.66 3.45 -5.06
N ALA A 58 21.73 2.85 -4.30
CA ALA A 58 21.48 3.27 -2.93
C ALA A 58 22.73 3.07 -2.05
N SER A 59 23.00 4.02 -1.16
CA SER A 59 24.12 3.92 -0.21
C SER A 59 23.86 2.90 0.91
N GLN A 60 22.58 2.74 1.25
CA GLN A 60 22.09 1.79 2.24
C GLN A 60 20.62 1.47 1.89
N SER A 61 20.16 0.27 2.28
CA SER A 61 18.75 -0.09 2.20
C SER A 61 18.31 -0.76 3.50
N ILE A 62 17.28 -0.20 4.11
CA ILE A 62 16.73 -0.60 5.42
C ILE A 62 15.39 -1.29 5.19
N ILE A 63 15.20 -2.48 5.76
CA ILE A 63 13.90 -3.16 5.79
C ILE A 63 13.28 -2.95 7.17
N GLY A 64 12.05 -2.46 7.21
CA GLY A 64 11.26 -2.33 8.44
C GLY A 64 10.08 -3.28 8.46
N ASN A 65 10.03 -4.17 9.45
CA ASN A 65 8.86 -5.01 9.67
C ASN A 65 7.77 -4.19 10.37
N LEU A 66 6.73 -3.84 9.63
CA LEU A 66 5.62 -3.01 10.09
C LEU A 66 4.30 -3.79 10.25
N VAL A 67 4.29 -5.10 10.00
CA VAL A 67 3.06 -5.91 9.94
C VAL A 67 2.20 -5.76 11.19
N ASN A 68 2.79 -5.93 12.39
CA ASN A 68 2.04 -5.80 13.66
C ASN A 68 1.52 -4.38 13.86
N SER A 69 2.40 -3.37 13.69
CA SER A 69 2.02 -1.95 13.83
C SER A 69 0.92 -1.56 12.83
N PHE A 70 0.96 -2.11 11.62
CA PHE A 70 -0.04 -1.86 10.60
C PHE A 70 -1.42 -2.38 11.00
N VAL A 71 -1.48 -3.59 11.54
CA VAL A 71 -2.75 -4.16 12.00
C VAL A 71 -3.27 -3.45 13.25
N GLU A 72 -2.43 -3.32 14.27
CA GLU A 72 -2.86 -2.81 15.58
C GLU A 72 -3.20 -1.32 15.58
N ARG A 73 -2.41 -0.51 14.84
CA ARG A 73 -2.52 0.95 14.90
C ARG A 73 -3.37 1.54 13.76
N TYR A 74 -3.61 0.78 12.69
CA TYR A 74 -4.35 1.27 11.52
C TYR A 74 -5.55 0.39 11.16
N ALA A 75 -5.36 -0.92 10.95
CA ALA A 75 -6.45 -1.79 10.54
C ALA A 75 -7.53 -1.95 11.63
N PHE A 76 -7.14 -2.25 12.85
CA PHE A 76 -8.08 -2.46 13.95
C PHE A 76 -8.85 -1.18 14.32
N PRO A 77 -8.23 0.00 14.43
CA PRO A 77 -8.97 1.25 14.56
C PRO A 77 -9.92 1.53 13.40
N ALA A 78 -9.55 1.19 12.16
CA ALA A 78 -10.42 1.34 11.00
C ALA A 78 -11.64 0.40 11.07
N ILE A 79 -11.46 -0.86 11.52
CA ILE A 79 -12.56 -1.80 11.78
C ILE A 79 -13.51 -1.22 12.82
N ARG A 80 -12.98 -0.79 13.96
CA ARG A 80 -13.77 -0.22 15.06
C ARG A 80 -14.52 1.06 14.65
N ALA A 81 -13.98 1.82 13.72
CA ALA A 81 -14.61 3.04 13.19
C ALA A 81 -15.56 2.76 12.01
N ASN A 82 -15.76 1.51 11.60
CA ASN A 82 -16.49 1.14 10.37
C ASN A 82 -16.01 1.93 9.14
N ALA A 83 -14.70 2.13 9.02
CA ALA A 83 -14.11 3.03 8.04
C ALA A 83 -14.21 2.48 6.61
N LEU A 84 -15.13 3.04 5.84
CA LEU A 84 -15.35 2.71 4.44
C LEU A 84 -15.37 3.99 3.59
N TYR A 85 -14.53 4.04 2.58
CA TYR A 85 -14.60 5.09 1.57
C TYR A 85 -15.80 4.82 0.63
N LEU A 86 -16.70 5.79 0.50
CA LEU A 86 -17.96 5.67 -0.25
C LEU A 86 -18.80 4.44 0.12
N ASP A 87 -18.81 4.06 1.42
CA ASP A 87 -19.50 2.86 1.95
C ASP A 87 -19.09 1.53 1.31
N LYS A 88 -17.94 1.48 0.63
CA LYS A 88 -17.46 0.31 -0.11
C LYS A 88 -16.05 -0.11 0.26
N TYR A 89 -15.08 0.78 0.11
CA TYR A 89 -13.66 0.45 0.17
C TYR A 89 -13.06 0.71 1.57
N PRO A 90 -12.54 -0.33 2.24
CA PRO A 90 -11.98 -0.22 3.59
C PRO A 90 -10.56 0.37 3.63
N LEU A 91 -10.11 1.04 2.58
CA LEU A 91 -8.84 1.77 2.49
C LEU A 91 -7.59 0.90 2.73
N SER A 92 -7.62 -0.38 2.37
CA SER A 92 -6.59 -1.38 2.69
C SER A 92 -5.16 -0.94 2.32
N THR A 93 -4.96 -0.37 1.13
CA THR A 93 -3.64 0.12 0.71
C THR A 93 -3.36 1.54 1.21
N ALA A 94 -4.38 2.38 1.28
CA ALA A 94 -4.27 3.77 1.72
C ALA A 94 -3.79 3.93 3.17
N LEU A 95 -4.26 3.05 4.08
CA LEU A 95 -3.90 3.05 5.51
C LEU A 95 -2.41 2.82 5.77
N ALA A 96 -1.69 2.21 4.82
CA ALA A 96 -0.26 1.96 4.93
C ALA A 96 0.58 3.24 4.82
N ARG A 97 0.14 4.25 4.06
CA ARG A 97 0.96 5.42 3.71
C ARG A 97 1.37 6.27 4.91
N PRO A 98 0.49 6.59 5.88
CA PRO A 98 0.90 7.30 7.09
C PRO A 98 1.92 6.53 7.93
N LEU A 99 1.79 5.20 8.03
CA LEU A 99 2.74 4.36 8.76
C LEU A 99 4.12 4.34 8.09
N ILE A 100 4.17 4.22 6.77
CA ILE A 100 5.43 4.31 6.01
C ILE A 100 6.06 5.69 6.20
N ALA A 101 5.27 6.77 6.10
CA ALA A 101 5.75 8.13 6.29
C ALA A 101 6.33 8.37 7.69
N GLU A 102 5.68 7.85 8.74
CA GLU A 102 6.19 7.89 10.11
C GLU A 102 7.57 7.25 10.22
N ASN A 103 7.75 6.08 9.63
CA ASN A 103 9.03 5.39 9.65
C ASN A 103 10.11 6.09 8.82
N LEU A 104 9.74 6.69 7.67
CA LEU A 104 10.66 7.53 6.90
C LEU A 104 11.19 8.70 7.72
N VAL A 105 10.31 9.41 8.44
CA VAL A 105 10.68 10.53 9.30
C VAL A 105 11.58 10.07 10.45
N ASN A 106 11.25 8.95 11.10
CA ASN A 106 12.02 8.40 12.20
C ASN A 106 13.44 8.01 11.74
N ILE A 107 13.55 7.29 10.62
CA ILE A 107 14.83 6.90 10.04
C ILE A 107 15.63 8.15 9.64
N ALA A 108 14.99 9.13 9.01
CA ALA A 108 15.67 10.36 8.60
C ALA A 108 16.30 11.09 9.78
N ARG A 109 15.60 11.15 10.91
CA ARG A 109 16.12 11.73 12.16
C ARG A 109 17.25 10.90 12.77
N GLU A 110 17.09 9.57 12.80
CA GLU A 110 18.09 8.65 13.36
C GLU A 110 19.44 8.76 12.63
N ILE A 111 19.41 8.85 11.30
CA ILE A 111 20.63 8.94 10.48
C ILE A 111 21.06 10.37 10.15
N ASN A 112 20.39 11.39 10.71
CA ASN A 112 20.59 12.80 10.40
C ASN A 112 20.51 13.09 8.90
N ALA A 113 19.45 12.62 8.22
CA ALA A 113 19.18 12.94 6.84
C ALA A 113 18.55 14.34 6.71
N ASP A 114 18.86 15.02 5.63
CA ASP A 114 18.37 16.39 5.35
C ASP A 114 16.95 16.39 4.77
N ALA A 115 16.53 15.24 4.20
CA ALA A 115 15.29 15.13 3.47
C ALA A 115 14.72 13.70 3.50
N VAL A 116 13.45 13.60 3.16
CA VAL A 116 12.77 12.34 2.79
C VAL A 116 12.28 12.44 1.36
N ALA A 117 12.15 11.29 0.68
CA ALA A 117 11.68 11.23 -0.69
C ALA A 117 10.68 10.10 -0.90
N HIS A 118 9.81 10.25 -1.89
CA HIS A 118 8.94 9.18 -2.37
C HIS A 118 8.72 9.28 -3.88
N GLY A 119 8.41 8.14 -4.51
CA GLY A 119 8.20 8.02 -5.95
C GLY A 119 6.74 8.14 -6.41
N CYS A 120 5.85 8.71 -5.60
CA CYS A 120 4.45 8.87 -5.99
C CYS A 120 4.31 9.92 -7.09
N THR A 121 3.51 9.59 -8.11
CA THR A 121 3.19 10.50 -9.21
C THR A 121 2.20 11.59 -8.77
N GLY A 122 2.14 12.69 -9.52
CA GLY A 122 1.22 13.79 -9.26
C GLY A 122 -0.26 13.48 -9.52
N LYS A 123 -0.59 12.32 -10.09
CA LYS A 123 -1.96 11.94 -10.45
C LYS A 123 -2.69 11.14 -9.37
N GLY A 124 -1.95 10.44 -8.49
CA GLY A 124 -2.54 9.58 -7.45
C GLY A 124 -2.79 10.29 -6.13
N ASN A 125 -3.61 9.67 -5.27
CA ASN A 125 -3.89 10.15 -3.91
C ASN A 125 -2.72 9.91 -2.94
N ASP A 126 -1.85 8.95 -3.22
CA ASP A 126 -0.77 8.55 -2.31
C ASP A 126 0.24 9.66 -2.04
N GLN A 127 0.54 10.50 -3.04
CA GLN A 127 1.38 11.68 -2.84
C GLN A 127 0.86 12.59 -1.71
N VAL A 128 -0.46 12.82 -1.69
CA VAL A 128 -1.09 13.67 -0.66
C VAL A 128 -0.99 13.03 0.72
N ARG A 129 -1.19 11.70 0.80
CA ARG A 129 -1.06 10.95 2.05
C ARG A 129 0.35 11.01 2.62
N PHE A 130 1.37 10.83 1.76
CA PHE A 130 2.78 10.98 2.16
C PHE A 130 3.10 12.41 2.58
N ASP A 131 2.80 13.39 1.73
CA ASP A 131 3.14 14.80 1.98
C ASP A 131 2.51 15.30 3.28
N LEU A 132 1.23 15.02 3.52
CA LEU A 132 0.54 15.44 4.74
C LEU A 132 1.11 14.75 5.99
N ALA A 133 1.36 13.44 5.93
CA ALA A 133 1.92 12.70 7.06
C ALA A 133 3.35 13.16 7.38
N ILE A 134 4.20 13.34 6.37
CA ILE A 134 5.58 13.81 6.56
C ILE A 134 5.58 15.24 7.11
N ASN A 135 4.78 16.16 6.56
CA ASN A 135 4.70 17.54 7.06
C ASN A 135 4.20 17.61 8.50
N ALA A 136 3.28 16.71 8.89
CA ALA A 136 2.78 16.68 10.27
C ALA A 136 3.81 16.12 11.27
N LEU A 137 4.58 15.10 10.86
CA LEU A 137 5.50 14.38 11.75
C LEU A 137 6.94 14.91 11.72
N GLY A 138 7.37 15.48 10.60
CA GLY A 138 8.71 16.00 10.37
C GLY A 138 8.69 17.30 9.59
N PRO A 139 8.10 18.40 10.12
CA PRO A 139 7.97 19.69 9.42
C PRO A 139 9.33 20.35 9.11
N ASP A 140 10.38 19.88 9.75
CA ASP A 140 11.78 20.29 9.57
C ASP A 140 12.46 19.58 8.40
N LEU A 141 11.90 18.47 7.90
CA LEU A 141 12.45 17.70 6.81
C LEU A 141 11.94 18.20 5.45
N LYS A 142 12.86 18.29 4.48
CA LYS A 142 12.47 18.58 3.10
C LYS A 142 11.86 17.33 2.46
N ILE A 143 10.75 17.50 1.74
CA ILE A 143 10.15 16.43 0.93
C ILE A 143 10.65 16.59 -0.51
N ILE A 144 11.16 15.51 -1.09
CA ILE A 144 11.63 15.47 -2.49
C ILE A 144 10.82 14.40 -3.23
N THR A 145 10.29 14.77 -4.39
CA THR A 145 9.34 13.94 -5.13
C THR A 145 9.76 13.81 -6.60
N PRO A 146 10.80 13.03 -6.90
CA PRO A 146 11.36 12.97 -8.25
C PRO A 146 10.31 12.68 -9.32
N ALA A 147 9.42 11.72 -9.09
CA ALA A 147 8.38 11.33 -10.06
C ALA A 147 7.35 12.42 -10.38
N ARG A 148 7.26 13.48 -9.57
CA ARG A 148 6.43 14.66 -9.86
C ARG A 148 7.22 15.75 -10.61
N GLU A 149 8.51 15.78 -10.40
CA GLU A 149 9.39 16.85 -10.85
C GLU A 149 10.12 16.50 -12.15
N TRP A 150 10.40 15.21 -12.37
CA TRP A 150 10.93 14.78 -13.64
C TRP A 150 9.85 14.83 -14.74
N ASN A 151 10.13 15.47 -15.83
CA ASN A 151 9.19 15.54 -16.95
C ASN A 151 9.38 14.34 -17.89
N MET A 152 9.40 13.11 -17.36
CA MET A 152 9.60 11.86 -18.09
C MET A 152 8.32 11.04 -18.12
N SER A 153 7.99 10.48 -19.28
CA SER A 153 7.04 9.38 -19.40
C SER A 153 7.59 8.11 -18.74
N ARG A 154 6.74 7.09 -18.57
CA ARG A 154 7.18 5.81 -18.02
C ARG A 154 8.25 5.14 -18.87
N GLU A 155 8.12 5.23 -20.21
CA GLU A 155 9.09 4.71 -21.17
C GLU A 155 10.43 5.45 -21.05
N GLU A 156 10.40 6.77 -20.95
CA GLU A 156 11.60 7.58 -20.77
C GLU A 156 12.28 7.31 -19.42
N ALA A 157 11.51 7.09 -18.36
CA ALA A 157 12.04 6.69 -17.05
C ALA A 157 12.75 5.32 -17.10
N ILE A 158 12.19 4.36 -17.84
CA ILE A 158 12.82 3.05 -18.08
C ILE A 158 14.17 3.24 -18.82
N VAL A 159 14.17 4.01 -19.92
CA VAL A 159 15.40 4.28 -20.69
C VAL A 159 16.44 5.03 -19.85
N TYR A 160 16.00 5.95 -19.00
CA TYR A 160 16.89 6.61 -18.04
C TYR A 160 17.49 5.61 -17.06
N GLY A 161 16.67 4.71 -16.49
CA GLY A 161 17.12 3.69 -15.56
C GLY A 161 18.13 2.72 -16.16
N GLU A 162 17.95 2.29 -17.41
CA GLU A 162 18.87 1.39 -18.13
C GLU A 162 20.29 1.94 -18.19
N LYS A 163 20.46 3.26 -18.29
CA LYS A 163 21.80 3.91 -18.27
C LYS A 163 22.55 3.68 -16.95
N PHE A 164 21.83 3.39 -15.88
CA PHE A 164 22.36 3.11 -14.54
C PHE A 164 22.25 1.65 -14.14
N GLY A 165 22.02 0.74 -15.11
CA GLY A 165 21.96 -0.70 -14.86
C GLY A 165 20.68 -1.17 -14.18
N ILE A 166 19.64 -0.34 -14.14
CA ILE A 166 18.33 -0.75 -13.67
C ILE A 166 17.66 -1.51 -14.81
N PRO A 167 17.39 -2.85 -14.62
CA PRO A 167 16.80 -3.61 -15.69
C PRO A 167 15.38 -3.14 -16.02
N ALA A 168 15.06 -3.06 -17.28
CA ALA A 168 13.69 -2.89 -17.73
C ALA A 168 12.81 -3.99 -17.11
N PRO A 169 11.53 -3.70 -16.83
CA PRO A 169 10.61 -4.74 -16.35
C PRO A 169 10.62 -5.92 -17.32
N VAL A 170 10.94 -7.10 -16.82
CA VAL A 170 11.12 -8.33 -17.64
C VAL A 170 9.83 -8.78 -18.33
N SER A 171 8.70 -8.18 -17.98
CA SER A 171 7.44 -8.53 -18.61
C SER A 171 6.59 -7.32 -18.97
N LYS A 172 6.27 -7.20 -20.26
CA LYS A 172 5.03 -6.58 -20.74
C LYS A 172 3.77 -7.36 -20.24
N LYS A 173 3.92 -8.27 -19.26
CA LYS A 173 2.91 -9.28 -18.92
C LYS A 173 1.78 -8.76 -18.03
N SER A 174 1.95 -7.64 -17.34
CA SER A 174 0.84 -7.03 -16.62
C SER A 174 0.77 -5.55 -16.97
N PRO A 175 -0.28 -5.11 -17.67
CA PRO A 175 -0.51 -3.68 -17.95
C PRO A 175 -0.99 -2.93 -16.70
N TYR A 176 -1.22 -3.66 -15.60
CA TYR A 176 -1.79 -3.14 -14.36
C TYR A 176 -0.71 -2.63 -13.41
N SER A 177 -1.05 -1.60 -12.66
CA SER A 177 -0.35 -1.20 -11.45
C SER A 177 -1.01 -1.90 -10.27
N ILE A 178 -0.24 -2.65 -9.48
CA ILE A 178 -0.75 -3.45 -8.36
C ILE A 178 0.03 -3.07 -7.10
N ASP A 179 -0.70 -2.71 -6.05
CA ASP A 179 -0.17 -2.51 -4.70
C ASP A 179 -0.75 -3.56 -3.76
N VAL A 180 0.10 -4.21 -2.97
CA VAL A 180 -0.27 -5.35 -2.14
C VAL A 180 0.22 -5.14 -0.71
N ASN A 181 -0.63 -5.49 0.25
CA ASN A 181 -0.25 -5.65 1.66
C ASN A 181 -1.14 -6.70 2.34
N LEU A 182 -0.95 -6.91 3.64
CA LEU A 182 -1.72 -7.90 4.41
C LEU A 182 -3.24 -7.66 4.37
N LEU A 183 -3.68 -6.40 4.25
CA LEU A 183 -5.12 -6.05 4.28
C LEU A 183 -5.81 -6.20 2.93
N GLY A 184 -5.05 -6.27 1.82
CA GLY A 184 -5.63 -6.37 0.50
C GLY A 184 -4.72 -5.92 -0.63
N ARG A 185 -5.33 -5.81 -1.81
CA ARG A 185 -4.69 -5.37 -3.06
C ARG A 185 -5.48 -4.26 -3.70
N SER A 186 -4.79 -3.32 -4.34
CA SER A 186 -5.37 -2.38 -5.31
C SER A 186 -4.81 -2.66 -6.70
N ILE A 187 -5.65 -2.56 -7.71
CA ILE A 187 -5.33 -2.87 -9.09
C ILE A 187 -5.89 -1.75 -9.96
N GLU A 188 -5.04 -1.08 -10.72
CA GLU A 188 -5.39 0.03 -11.60
C GLU A 188 -4.62 -0.01 -12.92
N ALA A 189 -4.94 0.87 -13.83
CA ALA A 189 -4.32 1.05 -15.14
C ALA A 189 -4.67 -0.04 -16.18
N GLY A 190 -4.06 0.01 -17.35
CA GLY A 190 -4.31 -0.91 -18.45
C GLY A 190 -5.74 -0.82 -18.97
N ILE A 191 -6.36 -1.97 -19.22
CA ILE A 191 -7.75 -2.00 -19.74
C ILE A 191 -8.78 -1.48 -18.74
N LEU A 192 -8.44 -1.41 -17.45
CA LEU A 192 -9.32 -0.90 -16.39
C LEU A 192 -9.57 0.61 -16.51
N GLU A 193 -8.74 1.34 -17.26
CA GLU A 193 -8.97 2.77 -17.55
C GLU A 193 -10.25 3.00 -18.35
N ASP A 194 -10.70 2.00 -19.12
CA ASP A 194 -12.01 2.01 -19.78
C ASP A 194 -13.06 1.41 -18.82
N PRO A 195 -14.00 2.21 -18.29
CA PRO A 195 -15.02 1.72 -17.37
C PRO A 195 -16.03 0.76 -18.02
N MET A 196 -16.02 0.65 -19.33
CA MET A 196 -16.89 -0.29 -20.08
C MET A 196 -16.25 -1.69 -20.23
N GLN A 197 -14.97 -1.85 -19.89
CA GLN A 197 -14.31 -3.14 -19.93
C GLN A 197 -14.54 -3.90 -18.63
N GLU A 198 -14.88 -5.17 -18.75
CA GLU A 198 -14.95 -6.07 -17.60
C GLU A 198 -13.53 -6.35 -17.05
N ALA A 199 -13.42 -6.42 -15.74
CA ALA A 199 -12.16 -6.79 -15.09
C ALA A 199 -11.86 -8.28 -15.36
N PRO A 200 -10.70 -8.62 -15.94
CA PRO A 200 -10.35 -10.01 -16.18
C PRO A 200 -10.21 -10.79 -14.89
N GLU A 201 -10.62 -12.05 -14.89
CA GLU A 201 -10.58 -12.89 -13.68
C GLU A 201 -9.14 -13.15 -13.19
N ASP A 202 -8.16 -13.14 -14.07
CA ASP A 202 -6.74 -13.41 -13.75
C ASP A 202 -6.03 -12.29 -12.95
N ILE A 203 -6.68 -11.13 -12.79
CA ILE A 203 -6.12 -10.06 -11.94
C ILE A 203 -6.33 -10.33 -10.45
N PHE A 204 -7.32 -11.18 -10.11
CA PHE A 204 -7.64 -11.50 -8.72
C PHE A 204 -6.73 -12.60 -8.17
N ALA A 205 -6.21 -12.42 -6.96
CA ALA A 205 -5.30 -13.36 -6.32
C ALA A 205 -5.64 -13.67 -4.85
N MET A 206 -6.50 -12.87 -4.22
CA MET A 206 -6.93 -13.09 -2.84
C MET A 206 -8.34 -13.68 -2.73
N THR A 207 -9.08 -13.71 -3.83
CA THR A 207 -10.48 -14.11 -3.88
C THR A 207 -10.74 -15.11 -4.99
N SER A 208 -11.49 -16.16 -4.69
CA SER A 208 -11.92 -17.14 -5.68
C SER A 208 -12.93 -16.54 -6.67
N SER A 209 -12.91 -17.04 -7.90
CA SER A 209 -14.00 -16.79 -8.86
C SER A 209 -15.30 -17.46 -8.39
N ILE A 210 -16.42 -17.08 -8.99
CA ILE A 210 -17.72 -17.71 -8.71
C ILE A 210 -17.66 -19.21 -8.98
N ASP A 211 -17.04 -19.62 -10.09
CA ASP A 211 -16.93 -21.05 -10.49
C ASP A 211 -16.04 -21.87 -9.56
N ASN A 212 -15.11 -21.22 -8.85
CA ASN A 212 -14.17 -21.87 -7.93
C ASN A 212 -14.55 -21.69 -6.45
N SER A 213 -15.61 -20.96 -6.18
CA SER A 213 -16.12 -20.78 -4.81
C SER A 213 -16.89 -22.01 -4.36
N PRO A 214 -16.93 -22.33 -3.05
CA PRO A 214 -17.74 -23.44 -2.52
C PRO A 214 -19.22 -23.25 -2.81
N ASP A 215 -19.91 -24.33 -3.18
CA ASP A 215 -21.36 -24.32 -3.44
C ASP A 215 -22.21 -24.18 -2.17
N SER A 216 -21.62 -24.48 -1.01
CA SER A 216 -22.31 -24.40 0.28
C SER A 216 -21.90 -23.14 1.04
N PRO A 217 -22.86 -22.45 1.69
CA PRO A 217 -22.54 -21.32 2.56
C PRO A 217 -21.72 -21.79 3.77
N GLN A 218 -20.85 -20.93 4.25
CA GLN A 218 -20.08 -21.13 5.48
C GLN A 218 -20.48 -20.07 6.51
N GLU A 219 -20.88 -20.51 7.68
CA GLU A 219 -21.08 -19.64 8.83
C GLU A 219 -19.73 -19.33 9.48
N ILE A 220 -19.54 -18.08 9.87
CA ILE A 220 -18.33 -17.61 10.55
C ILE A 220 -18.76 -16.87 11.80
N GLU A 221 -18.27 -17.33 12.96
CA GLU A 221 -18.41 -16.63 14.22
C GLU A 221 -17.22 -15.70 14.44
N ILE A 222 -17.46 -14.43 14.75
CA ILE A 222 -16.41 -13.45 15.04
C ILE A 222 -16.65 -12.88 16.44
N VAL A 223 -15.67 -13.06 17.33
CA VAL A 223 -15.72 -12.56 18.70
C VAL A 223 -15.09 -11.16 18.75
N PHE A 224 -15.85 -10.18 19.23
CA PHE A 224 -15.38 -8.81 19.46
C PHE A 224 -15.22 -8.51 20.95
N LYS A 225 -14.18 -7.77 21.30
CA LYS A 225 -13.97 -7.20 22.63
C LYS A 225 -13.62 -5.71 22.51
N ASN A 226 -14.43 -4.84 23.10
CA ASN A 226 -14.25 -3.39 23.02
C ASN A 226 -14.20 -2.85 21.57
N GLY A 227 -14.94 -3.48 20.65
CA GLY A 227 -14.97 -3.12 19.23
C GLY A 227 -13.79 -3.68 18.40
N PHE A 228 -12.91 -4.48 18.99
CA PHE A 228 -11.81 -5.13 18.28
C PHE A 228 -12.09 -6.63 18.10
N PRO A 229 -11.87 -7.21 16.92
CA PRO A 229 -11.98 -8.63 16.73
C PRO A 229 -10.87 -9.35 17.51
N VAL A 230 -11.22 -10.37 18.30
CA VAL A 230 -10.29 -11.12 19.16
C VAL A 230 -10.32 -12.62 18.89
N GLY A 231 -11.27 -13.11 18.12
CA GLY A 231 -11.38 -14.52 17.78
C GLY A 231 -12.26 -14.77 16.56
N ILE A 232 -12.02 -15.90 15.90
CA ILE A 232 -12.80 -16.43 14.76
C ILE A 232 -12.99 -17.94 14.95
N ASN A 233 -14.26 -18.41 14.94
CA ASN A 233 -14.65 -19.82 15.06
C ASN A 233 -13.99 -20.49 16.28
N ASP A 234 -14.34 -20.07 17.49
CA ASP A 234 -13.84 -20.58 18.78
C ASP A 234 -12.32 -20.44 19.02
N GLU A 235 -11.57 -19.84 18.10
CA GLU A 235 -10.13 -19.60 18.27
C GLU A 235 -9.85 -18.13 18.61
N PHE A 236 -9.19 -17.90 19.77
CA PHE A 236 -8.60 -16.59 20.08
C PHE A 236 -7.27 -16.46 19.38
N LEU A 237 -7.07 -15.37 18.66
CA LEU A 237 -5.97 -15.16 17.73
C LEU A 237 -5.30 -13.80 17.96
N THR A 238 -4.03 -13.70 17.56
CA THR A 238 -3.36 -12.41 17.49
C THR A 238 -3.97 -11.52 16.40
N PRO A 239 -3.82 -10.19 16.46
CA PRO A 239 -4.35 -9.27 15.47
C PRO A 239 -4.01 -9.63 14.03
N VAL A 240 -2.76 -10.01 13.77
CA VAL A 240 -2.29 -10.41 12.44
C VAL A 240 -2.92 -11.73 11.98
N GLU A 241 -3.04 -12.71 12.88
CA GLU A 241 -3.68 -13.99 12.57
C GLU A 241 -5.18 -13.82 12.27
N ILE A 242 -5.87 -12.92 12.96
CA ILE A 242 -7.28 -12.58 12.67
C ILE A 242 -7.42 -12.09 11.23
N ILE A 243 -6.59 -11.13 10.80
CA ILE A 243 -6.62 -10.63 9.42
C ILE A 243 -6.35 -11.75 8.43
N LYS A 244 -5.31 -12.56 8.65
CA LYS A 244 -4.95 -13.69 7.78
C LYS A 244 -6.09 -14.71 7.68
N LYS A 245 -6.67 -15.10 8.81
CA LYS A 245 -7.78 -16.05 8.86
C LYS A 245 -9.03 -15.50 8.18
N ALA A 246 -9.37 -14.24 8.43
CA ALA A 246 -10.47 -13.55 7.77
C ALA A 246 -10.26 -13.44 6.25
N ASN A 247 -9.03 -13.11 5.79
CA ASN A 247 -8.70 -13.11 4.37
C ASN A 247 -8.94 -14.48 3.72
N ASN A 248 -8.45 -15.55 4.35
CA ASN A 248 -8.56 -16.89 3.80
C ASN A 248 -10.02 -17.37 3.73
N LEU A 249 -10.78 -17.18 4.81
CA LEU A 249 -12.17 -17.62 4.88
C LEU A 249 -13.05 -16.87 3.87
N SER A 250 -13.01 -15.55 3.87
CA SER A 250 -13.83 -14.74 2.96
C SER A 250 -13.34 -14.79 1.52
N GLY A 251 -12.04 -14.81 1.30
CA GLY A 251 -11.46 -14.92 -0.04
C GLY A 251 -11.81 -16.24 -0.75
N ALA A 252 -11.83 -17.37 -0.02
CA ALA A 252 -12.24 -18.66 -0.55
C ALA A 252 -13.67 -18.65 -1.11
N HIS A 253 -14.56 -17.80 -0.57
CA HIS A 253 -15.93 -17.60 -1.02
C HIS A 253 -16.10 -16.43 -2.01
N GLY A 254 -15.02 -15.93 -2.60
CA GLY A 254 -15.07 -14.82 -3.56
C GLY A 254 -15.47 -13.48 -2.96
N PHE A 255 -15.57 -13.38 -1.63
CA PHE A 255 -15.98 -12.15 -0.95
C PHE A 255 -14.81 -11.17 -0.82
N GLY A 256 -15.10 -9.86 -1.05
CA GLY A 256 -14.13 -8.79 -0.83
C GLY A 256 -13.60 -8.13 -2.09
N ARG A 257 -14.16 -8.43 -3.27
CA ARG A 257 -13.90 -7.71 -4.51
C ARG A 257 -14.70 -6.42 -4.56
N ILE A 258 -14.04 -5.34 -4.94
CA ILE A 258 -14.68 -4.02 -5.09
C ILE A 258 -14.20 -3.42 -6.40
N ASP A 259 -15.14 -3.09 -7.28
CA ASP A 259 -14.93 -2.32 -8.49
C ASP A 259 -15.61 -0.96 -8.30
N MET A 260 -14.85 0.11 -8.38
CA MET A 260 -15.38 1.43 -8.12
C MET A 260 -14.65 2.53 -8.89
N ILE A 261 -15.39 3.61 -9.13
CA ILE A 261 -14.82 4.88 -9.59
C ILE A 261 -14.64 5.76 -8.37
N GLU A 262 -13.42 6.17 -8.10
CA GLU A 262 -13.09 7.01 -6.96
C GLU A 262 -12.62 8.41 -7.37
N ASP A 263 -12.68 9.31 -6.39
CA ASP A 263 -12.17 10.67 -6.53
C ASP A 263 -10.70 10.74 -6.19
N ARG A 264 -9.92 11.37 -7.06
CA ARG A 264 -8.56 11.79 -6.72
C ARG A 264 -8.55 13.26 -6.30
N VAL A 265 -7.81 13.58 -5.25
CA VAL A 265 -7.72 14.93 -4.67
C VAL A 265 -7.32 15.98 -5.72
N VAL A 266 -6.60 15.57 -6.76
CA VAL A 266 -6.21 16.43 -7.89
C VAL A 266 -7.35 16.77 -8.86
N GLY A 267 -8.57 16.32 -8.59
CA GLY A 267 -9.78 16.70 -9.36
C GLY A 267 -10.08 15.79 -10.56
N ILE A 268 -9.58 14.56 -10.57
CA ILE A 268 -9.86 13.56 -11.60
C ILE A 268 -10.56 12.33 -11.01
N LYS A 269 -11.24 11.56 -11.86
CA LYS A 269 -11.81 10.26 -11.53
C LYS A 269 -10.85 9.16 -11.96
N SER A 270 -10.87 8.05 -11.22
CA SER A 270 -10.09 6.84 -11.52
C SER A 270 -10.90 5.61 -11.18
N ARG A 271 -10.88 4.60 -12.05
CA ARG A 271 -11.42 3.28 -11.73
C ARG A 271 -10.35 2.46 -11.03
N GLU A 272 -10.73 1.93 -9.89
CA GLU A 272 -9.87 1.10 -9.05
C GLU A 272 -10.59 -0.21 -8.74
N ILE A 273 -9.85 -1.30 -8.78
CA ILE A 273 -10.32 -2.61 -8.34
C ILE A 273 -9.54 -3.01 -7.10
N TYR A 274 -10.27 -3.47 -6.10
CA TYR A 274 -9.70 -3.89 -4.83
C TYR A 274 -10.07 -5.32 -4.50
N GLU A 275 -9.14 -6.03 -3.87
CA GLU A 275 -9.43 -7.25 -3.13
C GLU A 275 -9.09 -6.99 -1.66
N THR A 276 -10.10 -7.04 -0.80
CA THR A 276 -9.92 -6.74 0.63
C THR A 276 -10.83 -7.65 1.47
N PRO A 277 -10.66 -8.97 1.31
CA PRO A 277 -11.63 -9.93 1.83
C PRO A 277 -11.80 -9.88 3.35
N GLY A 278 -10.71 -9.97 4.11
CA GLY A 278 -10.77 -10.02 5.56
C GLY A 278 -11.16 -8.70 6.19
N LEU A 279 -10.58 -7.60 5.73
CA LEU A 279 -10.87 -6.29 6.31
C LEU A 279 -12.33 -5.89 6.09
N LEU A 280 -12.87 -6.14 4.90
CA LEU A 280 -14.28 -5.86 4.59
C LEU A 280 -15.22 -6.76 5.40
N LEU A 281 -14.90 -8.06 5.56
CA LEU A 281 -15.65 -8.99 6.40
C LEU A 281 -15.74 -8.48 7.85
N LEU A 282 -14.60 -8.12 8.43
CA LEU A 282 -14.52 -7.67 9.83
C LEU A 282 -15.27 -6.35 10.05
N ILE A 283 -15.18 -5.40 9.11
CA ILE A 283 -15.92 -4.13 9.19
C ILE A 283 -17.42 -4.38 9.09
N LYS A 284 -17.88 -5.24 8.16
CA LYS A 284 -19.31 -5.57 8.05
C LYS A 284 -19.84 -6.22 9.30
N ALA A 285 -19.12 -7.21 9.84
CA ALA A 285 -19.53 -7.88 11.09
C ALA A 285 -19.56 -6.90 12.28
N HIS A 286 -18.57 -6.00 12.40
CA HIS A 286 -18.56 -4.98 13.44
C HIS A 286 -19.75 -4.02 13.31
N LYS A 287 -20.06 -3.59 12.10
CA LYS A 287 -21.18 -2.66 11.82
C LYS A 287 -22.53 -3.26 12.21
N GLU A 288 -22.76 -4.56 11.93
CA GLU A 288 -23.99 -5.26 12.34
C GLU A 288 -24.07 -5.39 13.86
N LEU A 289 -22.97 -5.76 14.52
CA LEU A 289 -22.91 -5.86 15.99
C LEU A 289 -23.14 -4.51 16.66
N GLU A 290 -22.58 -3.42 16.12
CA GLU A 290 -22.77 -2.06 16.63
C GLU A 290 -24.22 -1.64 16.50
N SER A 291 -24.89 -1.92 15.38
CA SER A 291 -26.30 -1.64 15.18
C SER A 291 -27.18 -2.34 16.22
N LEU A 292 -26.87 -3.59 16.56
CA LEU A 292 -27.56 -4.31 17.61
C LEU A 292 -27.34 -3.68 18.99
N SER A 293 -26.13 -3.25 19.29
CA SER A 293 -25.80 -2.66 20.60
C SER A 293 -26.43 -1.29 20.82
N LEU A 294 -26.63 -0.49 19.79
CA LEU A 294 -27.28 0.82 19.86
C LEU A 294 -28.75 0.75 20.25
N ILE A 295 -29.44 -0.36 20.02
CA ILE A 295 -30.82 -0.56 20.45
C ILE A 295 -30.94 -0.53 21.98
N HIS A 296 -29.89 -0.94 22.70
CA HIS A 296 -29.87 -1.02 24.17
C HIS A 296 -29.42 0.28 24.84
N ILE A 297 -29.00 1.28 24.09
CA ILE A 297 -28.61 2.58 24.57
C ILE A 297 -29.79 3.55 24.50
#